data_90d969ee09e58160d6a4aa22a986f0ff
#
_entry.id   90d969ee09e58160d6a4aa22a986f0ff
#
_cell.length_a   1.000
_cell.length_b   1.000
_cell.length_c   1.000
_cell.angle_alpha   90.00
_cell.angle_beta   90.00
_cell.angle_gamma   90.00
#
_symmetry.space_group_name_H-M   'P 1'
#
loop_
_entity.id
_entity.type
_entity.pdbx_description
1 polymer ?
#
loop_
_entity_poly.entity_id
_entity_poly.type
_entity_poly.pdbx_seq_one_letter_code
_entity_poly.pdbx_strand_id
1 'polypeptide(L)'
;MRAPYAAEVTVIVGQRFASLGGVTVRNRRLALLWLRRQALRLANGHGSAVRDASPGDVRPVRFHGTDAPESLRFWATDAHRQDDAIRTLEAGFTLHFTVTDPAVGLDVTLAGWHASPATPL
;
A
#
# COMPACT_ATOMS: atom_id res chain seq x y z
N MET A 1 -19.94 -13.05 -11.98
CA MET A 1 -19.48 -12.48 -10.70
C MET A 1 -18.06 -11.99 -10.82
N ARG A 2 -17.83 -10.78 -10.45
CA ARG A 2 -16.49 -10.21 -10.58
C ARG A 2 -15.60 -10.66 -9.43
N ALA A 3 -14.39 -11.08 -9.77
CA ALA A 3 -13.41 -11.37 -8.77
C ALA A 3 -12.97 -10.07 -8.11
N PRO A 4 -12.78 -10.05 -6.81
CA PRO A 4 -12.35 -8.85 -6.10
C PRO A 4 -10.88 -8.53 -6.35
N TYR A 5 -10.50 -7.34 -5.96
CA TYR A 5 -9.10 -6.94 -5.84
C TYR A 5 -8.74 -6.88 -4.38
N ALA A 6 -7.50 -7.15 -4.09
CA ALA A 6 -6.96 -7.04 -2.74
C ALA A 6 -5.80 -6.05 -2.74
N ALA A 7 -5.60 -5.41 -1.61
CA ALA A 7 -4.46 -4.52 -1.41
C ALA A 7 -3.98 -4.68 0.03
N GLU A 8 -2.69 -4.55 0.21
CA GLU A 8 -2.07 -4.76 1.51
C GLU A 8 -0.81 -3.92 1.64
N VAL A 9 -0.53 -3.51 2.86
CA VAL A 9 0.73 -2.88 3.21
C VAL A 9 1.46 -3.78 4.18
N THR A 10 2.69 -4.13 3.84
CA THR A 10 3.53 -4.98 4.68
C THR A 10 4.81 -4.27 5.03
N VAL A 11 5.45 -4.72 6.09
CA VAL A 11 6.69 -4.15 6.57
C VAL A 11 7.68 -5.26 6.88
N ILE A 12 8.94 -5.01 6.54
CA ILE A 12 10.04 -5.89 6.90
C ILE A 12 11.05 -5.05 7.68
N VAL A 13 11.39 -5.50 8.88
CA VAL A 13 12.43 -4.89 9.71
C VAL A 13 13.41 -6.00 10.06
N GLY A 14 14.61 -5.93 9.50
CA GLY A 14 15.57 -7.02 9.65
C GLY A 14 15.01 -8.29 9.03
N GLN A 15 14.77 -9.31 9.87
CA GLN A 15 14.19 -10.58 9.42
C GLN A 15 12.73 -10.73 9.82
N ARG A 16 12.12 -9.67 10.35
CA ARG A 16 10.74 -9.71 10.79
C ARG A 16 9.82 -9.13 9.73
N PHE A 17 8.77 -9.86 9.46
CA PHE A 17 7.74 -9.47 8.52
C PHE A 17 6.41 -9.28 9.25
N ALA A 18 5.69 -8.24 8.90
CA ALA A 18 4.35 -8.02 9.45
C ALA A 18 3.46 -7.34 8.43
N SER A 19 2.17 -7.61 8.51
CA SER A 19 1.17 -6.88 7.76
C SER A 19 0.71 -5.70 8.59
N LEU A 20 0.70 -4.51 7.99
CA LEU A 20 0.19 -3.31 8.64
C LEU A 20 -1.32 -3.16 8.45
N GLY A 21 -1.86 -3.74 7.41
CA GLY A 21 -3.27 -3.69 7.11
C GLY A 21 -3.55 -4.07 5.67
N GLY A 22 -4.79 -4.35 5.37
CA GLY A 22 -5.19 -4.74 4.04
C GLY A 22 -6.68 -4.58 3.83
N VAL A 23 -7.09 -4.73 2.57
CA VAL A 23 -8.50 -4.60 2.20
C VAL A 23 -8.79 -5.46 0.99
N THR A 24 -10.03 -5.89 0.88
CA THR A 24 -10.55 -6.52 -0.33
C THR A 24 -11.66 -5.63 -0.86
N VAL A 25 -11.57 -5.28 -2.15
CA VAL A 25 -12.48 -4.35 -2.78
C VAL A 25 -12.96 -4.89 -4.13
N ARG A 26 -14.01 -4.28 -4.68
CA ARG A 26 -14.67 -4.79 -5.87
C ARG A 26 -13.93 -4.57 -7.17
N ASN A 27 -13.11 -3.53 -7.26
CA ASN A 27 -12.46 -3.20 -8.52
C ASN A 27 -11.10 -2.58 -8.26
N ARG A 28 -10.32 -2.49 -9.34
CA ARG A 28 -8.96 -1.97 -9.26
C ARG A 28 -8.87 -0.51 -8.85
N ARG A 29 -9.86 0.29 -9.20
CA ARG A 29 -9.86 1.70 -8.81
C ARG A 29 -9.94 1.86 -7.31
N LEU A 30 -10.79 1.06 -6.67
CA LEU A 30 -10.91 1.10 -5.21
C LEU A 30 -9.65 0.59 -4.54
N ALA A 31 -9.01 -0.45 -5.11
CA ALA A 31 -7.74 -0.94 -4.59
C ALA A 31 -6.68 0.15 -4.65
N LEU A 32 -6.55 0.83 -5.79
CA LEU A 32 -5.57 1.89 -5.95
C LEU A 32 -5.88 3.08 -5.05
N LEU A 33 -7.15 3.45 -4.93
CA LEU A 33 -7.57 4.54 -4.05
C LEU A 33 -7.17 4.25 -2.60
N TRP A 34 -7.40 3.03 -2.15
CA TRP A 34 -7.00 2.61 -0.81
C TRP A 34 -5.49 2.69 -0.64
N LEU A 35 -4.72 2.20 -1.60
CA LEU A 35 -3.25 2.25 -1.54
C LEU A 35 -2.73 3.68 -1.49
N ARG A 36 -3.30 4.57 -2.30
CA ARG A 36 -2.92 5.98 -2.27
C ARG A 36 -3.19 6.60 -0.89
N ARG A 37 -4.35 6.32 -0.34
CA ARG A 37 -4.71 6.80 0.99
C ARG A 37 -3.73 6.29 2.03
N GLN A 38 -3.38 5.00 1.96
CA GLN A 38 -2.45 4.43 2.93
C GLN A 38 -1.04 4.98 2.76
N ALA A 39 -0.60 5.22 1.52
CA ALA A 39 0.69 5.86 1.28
C ALA A 39 0.76 7.24 1.95
N LEU A 40 -0.30 8.03 1.81
CA LEU A 40 -0.35 9.36 2.44
C LEU A 40 -0.44 9.26 3.96
N ARG A 41 -1.18 8.31 4.48
CA ARG A 41 -1.24 8.09 5.94
C ARG A 41 0.13 7.73 6.50
N LEU A 42 0.84 6.85 5.82
CA LEU A 42 2.19 6.45 6.25
C LEU A 42 3.16 7.63 6.17
N ALA A 43 3.09 8.40 5.09
CA ALA A 43 3.97 9.55 4.89
C ALA A 43 3.73 10.64 5.95
N ASN A 44 2.48 10.82 6.35
CA ASN A 44 2.08 11.89 7.29
C ASN A 44 1.84 11.35 8.69
N GLY A 45 2.30 10.14 8.98
CA GLY A 45 1.89 9.31 10.09
C GLY A 45 2.30 9.72 11.47
N HIS A 46 2.26 11.00 11.77
CA HIS A 46 2.51 11.44 13.12
C HIS A 46 1.20 11.47 13.90
N GLY A 47 1.11 10.63 14.87
CA GLY A 47 0.23 10.66 16.00
C GLY A 47 -1.23 11.09 15.84
N SER A 48 -1.51 12.16 15.15
CA SER A 48 -2.87 12.68 15.03
C SER A 48 -3.77 11.82 14.14
N ALA A 49 -3.18 10.98 13.31
CA ALA A 49 -3.93 10.14 12.38
C ALA A 49 -4.72 9.03 13.07
N VAL A 50 -4.39 8.72 14.32
CA VAL A 50 -5.03 7.63 15.03
C VAL A 50 -6.52 7.89 15.26
N ARG A 51 -6.89 9.16 15.43
CA ARG A 51 -8.30 9.51 15.69
C ARG A 51 -9.20 9.32 14.49
N ASP A 52 -8.64 9.41 13.29
CA ASP A 52 -9.41 9.36 12.05
C ASP A 52 -9.25 8.03 11.32
N ALA A 53 -8.71 7.03 12.01
CA ALA A 53 -8.52 5.73 11.40
C ALA A 53 -9.87 5.07 11.13
N SER A 54 -10.06 4.65 9.89
CA SER A 54 -11.22 3.87 9.48
C SER A 54 -10.86 2.39 9.46
N PRO A 55 -11.86 1.50 9.54
CA PRO A 55 -11.58 0.08 9.39
C PRO A 55 -10.79 -0.20 8.10
N GLY A 56 -9.76 -1.00 8.19
CA GLY A 56 -8.88 -1.32 7.08
C GLY A 56 -7.69 -0.39 6.91
N ASP A 57 -7.66 0.74 7.60
CA ASP A 57 -6.51 1.63 7.53
C ASP A 57 -5.28 0.97 8.17
N VAL A 58 -4.13 1.24 7.57
CA VAL A 58 -2.88 0.66 8.05
C VAL A 58 -2.44 1.28 9.38
N ARG A 59 -1.71 0.48 10.16
CA ARG A 59 -1.09 0.98 11.37
C ARG A 59 0.05 1.93 11.01
N PRO A 60 0.26 2.98 11.81
CA PRO A 60 1.33 3.93 11.53
C PRO A 60 2.71 3.30 11.67
N VAL A 61 3.66 3.83 10.92
CA VAL A 61 5.07 3.44 10.94
C VAL A 61 5.88 4.69 11.21
N ARG A 62 6.90 4.56 12.03
CA ARG A 62 7.82 5.66 12.28
C ARG A 62 9.02 5.56 11.34
N PHE A 63 9.16 6.54 10.46
CA PHE A 63 10.34 6.68 9.63
C PHE A 63 11.36 7.58 10.33
N HIS A 64 12.63 7.25 10.17
CA HIS A 64 13.72 8.07 10.72
C HIS A 64 14.29 9.02 9.68
N GLY A 65 14.26 8.61 8.39
CA GLY A 65 14.67 9.49 7.30
C GLY A 65 13.46 10.17 6.68
N THR A 66 13.73 11.13 5.80
CA THR A 66 12.70 11.88 5.09
C THR A 66 12.41 11.28 3.71
N ASP A 67 13.31 10.47 3.18
CA ASP A 67 13.21 9.96 1.80
C ASP A 67 12.02 9.03 1.62
N ALA A 68 11.77 8.14 2.57
CA ALA A 68 10.67 7.19 2.45
C ALA A 68 9.31 7.88 2.49
N PRO A 69 9.05 8.80 3.45
CA PRO A 69 7.79 9.55 3.42
C PRO A 69 7.62 10.37 2.14
N GLU A 70 8.68 11.01 1.65
CA GLU A 70 8.60 11.79 0.43
C GLU A 70 8.31 10.91 -0.79
N SER A 71 8.92 9.74 -0.85
CA SER A 71 8.65 8.78 -1.93
C SER A 71 7.21 8.31 -1.90
N LEU A 72 6.66 8.07 -0.73
CA LEU A 72 5.26 7.69 -0.58
C LEU A 72 4.32 8.79 -1.07
N ARG A 73 4.60 10.04 -0.68
CA ARG A 73 3.79 11.18 -1.13
C ARG A 73 3.88 11.34 -2.65
N PHE A 74 5.08 11.24 -3.19
CA PHE A 74 5.28 11.39 -4.63
C PHE A 74 4.51 10.31 -5.37
N TRP A 75 4.66 9.05 -4.97
CA TRP A 75 3.94 7.96 -5.62
C TRP A 75 2.43 8.19 -5.58
N ALA A 76 1.91 8.61 -4.44
CA ALA A 76 0.47 8.78 -4.25
C ALA A 76 -0.12 9.93 -5.05
N THR A 77 0.68 10.93 -5.40
CA THR A 77 0.19 12.16 -6.02
C THR A 77 0.64 12.36 -7.46
N ASP A 78 1.58 11.55 -7.94
CA ASP A 78 2.07 11.67 -9.30
C ASP A 78 1.15 10.94 -10.28
N ALA A 79 0.61 11.69 -11.25
CA ALA A 79 -0.36 11.14 -12.20
C ALA A 79 0.23 9.99 -13.02
N HIS A 80 1.48 10.10 -13.46
CA HIS A 80 2.13 9.04 -14.22
C HIS A 80 2.25 7.75 -13.44
N ARG A 81 2.64 7.86 -12.18
CA ARG A 81 2.77 6.69 -11.30
C ARG A 81 1.43 6.02 -11.08
N GLN A 82 0.38 6.83 -10.91
CA GLN A 82 -0.95 6.29 -10.70
C GLN A 82 -1.51 5.65 -11.98
N ASP A 83 -1.24 6.23 -13.14
CA ASP A 83 -1.63 5.63 -14.41
C ASP A 83 -0.91 4.29 -14.63
N ASP A 84 0.38 4.24 -14.36
CA ASP A 84 1.15 2.99 -14.46
C ASP A 84 0.60 1.93 -13.52
N ALA A 85 0.24 2.32 -12.32
CA ALA A 85 -0.32 1.41 -11.33
C ALA A 85 -1.63 0.80 -11.81
N ILE A 86 -2.53 1.63 -12.35
CA ILE A 86 -3.81 1.13 -12.83
C ILE A 86 -3.62 0.21 -14.04
N ARG A 87 -2.69 0.52 -14.92
CA ARG A 87 -2.38 -0.34 -16.08
C ARG A 87 -1.82 -1.67 -15.65
N THR A 88 -0.97 -1.68 -14.62
CA THR A 88 -0.43 -2.91 -14.07
C THR A 88 -1.56 -3.81 -13.59
N LEU A 89 -2.50 -3.26 -12.85
CA LEU A 89 -3.64 -4.01 -12.36
C LEU A 89 -4.57 -4.46 -13.48
N GLU A 90 -4.78 -3.60 -14.49
CA GLU A 90 -5.60 -3.95 -15.65
C GLU A 90 -5.02 -5.12 -16.43
N ALA A 91 -3.70 -5.19 -16.51
CA ALA A 91 -3.01 -6.26 -17.21
C ALA A 91 -2.99 -7.58 -16.43
N GLY A 92 -3.51 -7.59 -15.21
CA GLY A 92 -3.55 -8.78 -14.38
C GLY A 92 -2.28 -9.02 -13.56
N PHE A 93 -1.38 -8.05 -13.54
CA PHE A 93 -0.15 -8.16 -12.75
C PHE A 93 -0.35 -7.63 -11.35
N THR A 94 0.50 -8.10 -10.45
CA THR A 94 0.53 -7.56 -9.09
C THR A 94 1.29 -6.24 -9.11
N LEU A 95 0.68 -5.24 -8.49
CA LEU A 95 1.30 -3.94 -8.28
C LEU A 95 2.12 -4.00 -7.00
N HIS A 96 3.37 -3.56 -7.06
CA HIS A 96 4.23 -3.42 -5.88
C HIS A 96 4.88 -2.05 -5.88
N PHE A 97 4.94 -1.44 -4.71
CA PHE A 97 5.71 -0.24 -4.49
C PHE A 97 6.37 -0.32 -3.12
N THR A 98 7.69 -0.30 -3.08
CA THR A 98 8.46 -0.44 -1.84
C THR A 98 9.25 0.82 -1.58
N VAL A 99 9.22 1.28 -0.34
CA VAL A 99 10.11 2.33 0.13
C VAL A 99 10.96 1.78 1.26
N THR A 100 12.19 2.27 1.35
CA THR A 100 13.17 1.81 2.33
C THR A 100 13.62 2.97 3.19
N ASP A 101 13.67 2.72 4.49
CA ASP A 101 14.31 3.63 5.43
C ASP A 101 15.60 2.96 5.90
N PRO A 102 16.75 3.29 5.29
CA PRO A 102 17.99 2.57 5.59
C PRO A 102 18.51 2.83 7.00
N ALA A 103 18.10 3.93 7.61
CA ALA A 103 18.56 4.26 8.97
C ALA A 103 18.16 3.19 9.98
N VAL A 104 17.06 2.50 9.75
CA VAL A 104 16.56 1.47 10.66
C VAL A 104 16.34 0.11 9.99
N GLY A 105 16.76 -0.02 8.73
CA GLY A 105 16.57 -1.26 7.99
C GLY A 105 15.12 -1.63 7.78
N LEU A 106 14.29 -0.65 7.49
CA LEU A 106 12.85 -0.80 7.36
C LEU A 106 12.46 -0.74 5.88
N ASP A 107 11.75 -1.76 5.42
CA ASP A 107 11.15 -1.78 4.08
C ASP A 107 9.63 -1.83 4.22
N VAL A 108 8.94 -0.90 3.55
CA VAL A 108 7.48 -0.87 3.53
C VAL A 108 7.04 -1.11 2.10
N THR A 109 6.19 -2.11 1.90
CA THR A 109 5.69 -2.46 0.58
C THR A 109 4.18 -2.30 0.52
N LEU A 110 3.73 -1.55 -0.47
CA LEU A 110 2.32 -1.43 -0.84
C LEU A 110 2.09 -2.37 -2.02
N ALA A 111 1.12 -3.25 -1.90
CA ALA A 111 0.83 -4.23 -2.93
C ALA A 111 -0.65 -4.27 -3.25
N GLY A 112 -0.97 -4.48 -4.52
CA GLY A 112 -2.34 -4.67 -4.97
C GLY A 112 -2.38 -5.74 -6.04
N TRP A 113 -3.43 -6.55 -6.04
CA TRP A 113 -3.53 -7.64 -7.00
C TRP A 113 -4.98 -8.05 -7.19
N HIS A 114 -5.20 -8.76 -8.29
CA HIS A 114 -6.50 -9.34 -8.58
C HIS A 114 -6.64 -10.61 -7.75
N ALA A 115 -7.55 -10.59 -6.80
CA ALA A 115 -7.78 -11.72 -5.92
C ALA A 115 -8.75 -12.69 -6.60
N SER A 116 -8.22 -13.58 -7.42
CA SER A 116 -9.05 -14.60 -8.02
C SER A 116 -9.59 -15.52 -6.93
N PRO A 117 -10.88 -15.89 -6.98
CA PRO A 117 -11.36 -16.91 -6.08
C PRO A 117 -10.54 -18.17 -6.31
N ALA A 118 -10.23 -18.89 -5.22
CA ALA A 118 -9.50 -20.12 -5.33
C ALA A 118 -10.21 -21.01 -6.36
N THR A 119 -9.51 -21.31 -7.43
CA THR A 119 -10.08 -22.17 -8.45
C THR A 119 -9.97 -23.60 -7.96
N PRO A 120 -11.07 -24.24 -7.65
CA PRO A 120 -10.98 -25.66 -7.33
C PRO A 120 -10.56 -26.39 -8.58
N LEU A 121 -9.63 -27.24 -8.42
CA LEU A 121 -9.18 -28.06 -9.53
C LEU A 121 -10.10 -29.22 -9.75
#